data_31a74e98f731b4dbc071c00611f333ca
#
_entry.id   31a74e98f731b4dbc071c00611f333ca
#
_cell.length_a   1.000
_cell.length_b   1.000
_cell.length_c   1.000
_cell.angle_alpha   90.00
_cell.angle_beta   90.00
_cell.angle_gamma   90.00
#
_symmetry.space_group_name_H-M   'P 1'
#
loop_
_entity.id
_entity.type
_entity.pdbx_description
1 polymer ?
#
loop_
_entity_poly.entity_id
_entity_poly.type
_entity_poly.pdbx_seq_one_letter_code
_entity_poly.pdbx_strand_id
1 'polypeptide(L)'
;MQLTYHTDYALRVLIYMMGRPEQKVTTREMADFYGVSLNHLTKVAKRLTKAGWLESTRGSGGGLLLAEHTPDAKVGEIVRQTESWELVECFTPKTNTCPIAGACHLKPMLFHARRAFFDVLDAHTVRDLAKSTPIPAKPKRPRSGA
;
A
#
# COMPACT_ATOMS: atom_id res chain seq x y z
N MET A 1 -3.83 2.74 -16.30
CA MET A 1 -4.09 2.79 -14.86
C MET A 1 -2.77 2.52 -14.16
N GLN A 2 -2.37 3.35 -13.22
CA GLN A 2 -1.12 3.23 -12.47
C GLN A 2 -1.44 3.50 -10.99
N LEU A 3 -0.99 2.62 -10.12
CA LEU A 3 -1.03 2.89 -8.69
C LEU A 3 -0.09 4.05 -8.35
N THR A 4 -0.49 4.89 -7.41
CA THR A 4 0.40 5.94 -6.93
C THR A 4 1.63 5.36 -6.23
N TYR A 5 2.74 6.10 -6.24
CA TYR A 5 3.92 5.73 -5.44
C TYR A 5 3.60 5.54 -3.97
N HIS A 6 2.57 6.23 -3.47
CA HIS A 6 2.13 6.09 -2.10
C HIS A 6 1.60 4.68 -1.82
N THR A 7 0.73 4.17 -2.68
CA THR A 7 0.18 2.81 -2.58
C THR A 7 1.25 1.74 -2.80
N ASP A 8 2.11 1.92 -3.81
CA ASP A 8 3.23 1.00 -4.06
C ASP A 8 4.15 0.90 -2.83
N TYR A 9 4.54 2.03 -2.25
CA TYR A 9 5.39 2.02 -1.06
C TYR A 9 4.66 1.51 0.19
N ALA A 10 3.36 1.71 0.31
CA ALA A 10 2.59 1.13 1.41
C ALA A 10 2.63 -0.40 1.37
N LEU A 11 2.40 -1.00 0.22
CA LEU A 11 2.49 -2.45 0.04
C LEU A 11 3.91 -2.98 0.30
N ARG A 12 4.94 -2.29 -0.21
CA ARG A 12 6.35 -2.66 0.04
C ARG A 12 6.72 -2.60 1.53
N VAL A 13 6.25 -1.59 2.26
CA VAL A 13 6.46 -1.50 3.72
C VAL A 13 5.86 -2.71 4.42
N LEU A 14 4.62 -3.07 4.10
CA LEU A 14 3.95 -4.20 4.72
C LEU A 14 4.64 -5.54 4.38
N ILE A 15 5.05 -5.74 3.12
CA ILE A 15 5.82 -6.91 2.71
C ILE A 15 7.13 -7.00 3.49
N TYR A 16 7.87 -5.89 3.60
CA TYR A 16 9.14 -5.85 4.33
C TYR A 16 8.97 -6.25 5.79
N MET A 17 7.95 -5.68 6.43
CA MET A 17 7.67 -5.93 7.85
C MET A 17 7.12 -7.34 8.11
N MET A 18 6.36 -7.91 7.16
CA MET A 18 5.93 -9.31 7.24
C MET A 18 7.10 -10.31 7.24
N GLY A 19 8.22 -9.97 6.61
CA GLY A 19 9.45 -10.76 6.73
C GLY A 19 10.12 -10.67 8.12
N ARG A 20 9.63 -9.78 9.01
CA ARG A 20 10.15 -9.49 10.36
C ARG A 20 9.02 -9.19 11.35
N PRO A 21 8.04 -10.09 11.52
CA PRO A 21 6.75 -9.77 12.17
C PRO A 21 6.88 -9.28 13.62
N GLU A 22 7.90 -9.73 14.34
CA GLU A 22 8.12 -9.39 15.76
C GLU A 22 9.23 -8.36 15.97
N GLN A 23 9.84 -7.88 14.89
CA GLN A 23 10.96 -6.94 14.97
C GLN A 23 10.50 -5.51 14.75
N LYS A 24 11.00 -4.61 15.58
CA LYS A 24 10.87 -3.17 15.34
C LYS A 24 11.73 -2.79 14.14
N VAL A 25 11.10 -2.17 13.15
CA VAL A 25 11.73 -1.72 11.91
C VAL A 25 11.66 -0.20 11.84
N THR A 26 12.76 0.44 11.47
CA THR A 26 12.77 1.88 11.27
C THR A 26 12.40 2.25 9.83
N THR A 27 11.79 3.42 9.67
CA THR A 27 11.50 3.96 8.32
C THR A 27 12.78 4.15 7.49
N ARG A 28 13.90 4.50 8.16
CA ARG A 28 15.20 4.65 7.50
C ARG A 28 15.71 3.32 6.95
N GLU A 29 15.64 2.26 7.74
CA GLU A 29 16.04 0.92 7.30
C GLU A 29 15.28 0.48 6.04
N MET A 30 13.97 0.70 5.99
CA MET A 30 13.16 0.38 4.82
C MET A 30 13.48 1.29 3.62
N ALA A 31 13.74 2.58 3.87
CA ALA A 31 14.12 3.53 2.82
C ALA A 31 15.45 3.14 2.17
N ASP A 32 16.43 2.77 2.99
CA ASP A 32 17.74 2.30 2.52
C ASP A 32 17.63 0.96 1.77
N PHE A 33 16.77 0.05 2.27
CA PHE A 33 16.54 -1.25 1.62
C PHE A 33 15.97 -1.11 0.21
N TYR A 34 14.95 -0.26 0.04
CA TYR A 34 14.27 -0.07 -1.24
C TYR A 34 14.92 1.00 -2.13
N GLY A 35 15.92 1.74 -1.63
CA GLY A 35 16.54 2.85 -2.36
C GLY A 35 15.56 4.00 -2.64
N VAL A 36 14.64 4.27 -1.71
CA VAL A 36 13.62 5.31 -1.85
C VAL A 36 13.83 6.45 -0.84
N SER A 37 13.25 7.62 -1.14
CA SER A 37 13.33 8.78 -0.26
C SER A 37 12.76 8.49 1.13
N LEU A 38 13.57 8.72 2.17
CA LEU A 38 13.15 8.64 3.57
C LEU A 38 11.92 9.50 3.85
N ASN A 39 11.86 10.70 3.25
CA ASN A 39 10.75 11.62 3.45
C ASN A 39 9.43 11.04 2.89
N HIS A 40 9.45 10.45 1.70
CA HIS A 40 8.29 9.77 1.14
C HIS A 40 7.86 8.59 2.00
N LEU A 41 8.81 7.75 2.39
CA LEU A 41 8.48 6.56 3.18
C LEU A 41 7.97 6.92 4.59
N THR A 42 8.46 8.02 5.18
CA THR A 42 7.95 8.55 6.44
C THR A 42 6.47 8.95 6.33
N LYS A 43 6.06 9.59 5.23
CA LYS A 43 4.65 9.94 4.98
C LYS A 43 3.79 8.69 4.84
N VAL A 44 4.28 7.69 4.12
CA VAL A 44 3.60 6.38 3.96
C VAL A 44 3.43 5.70 5.30
N ALA A 45 4.51 5.57 6.09
CA ALA A 45 4.47 4.93 7.41
C ALA A 45 3.48 5.63 8.36
N LYS A 46 3.49 6.97 8.39
CA LYS A 46 2.52 7.75 9.18
C LYS A 46 1.07 7.46 8.77
N ARG A 47 0.80 7.35 7.47
CA ARG A 47 -0.54 7.04 6.97
C ARG A 47 -0.97 5.63 7.33
N LEU A 48 -0.08 4.65 7.19
CA LEU A 48 -0.34 3.27 7.61
C LEU A 48 -0.58 3.15 9.11
N THR A 49 0.19 3.89 9.93
CA THR A 49 -0.02 3.94 11.39
C THR A 49 -1.38 4.59 11.72
N LYS A 50 -1.73 5.69 11.06
CA LYS A 50 -3.04 6.35 11.26
C LYS A 50 -4.20 5.45 10.84
N ALA A 51 -4.02 4.64 9.82
CA ALA A 51 -5.00 3.67 9.34
C ALA A 51 -5.07 2.39 10.22
N GLY A 52 -4.16 2.24 11.19
CA GLY A 52 -4.14 1.11 12.10
C GLY A 52 -3.36 -0.12 11.60
N TRP A 53 -2.72 -0.06 10.43
CA TRP A 53 -1.94 -1.17 9.88
C TRP A 53 -0.57 -1.34 10.54
N LEU A 54 -0.04 -0.26 11.11
CA LEU A 54 1.22 -0.24 11.84
C LEU A 54 1.04 0.38 13.22
N GLU A 55 1.86 -0.07 14.15
CA GLU A 55 2.04 0.54 15.45
C GLU A 55 3.40 1.24 15.51
N SER A 56 3.46 2.41 16.14
CA SER A 56 4.71 3.15 16.32
C SER A 56 5.07 3.29 17.79
N THR A 57 6.31 2.98 18.14
CA THR A 57 6.87 3.24 19.47
C THR A 57 7.86 4.39 19.40
N ARG A 58 7.74 5.35 20.32
CA ARG A 58 8.63 6.52 20.41
C ARG A 58 9.81 6.23 21.33
N GLY A 59 10.88 7.06 21.23
CA GLY A 59 12.04 7.04 22.13
C GLY A 59 13.23 6.26 21.59
N SER A 60 14.26 6.13 22.43
CA SER A 60 15.46 5.34 22.13
C SER A 60 15.06 3.87 21.94
N GLY A 61 15.37 3.29 20.77
CA GLY A 61 14.91 1.95 20.41
C GLY A 61 13.46 1.91 19.88
N GLY A 62 12.89 3.07 19.55
CA GLY A 62 11.59 3.17 18.87
C GLY A 62 11.62 2.65 17.44
N GLY A 63 10.46 2.37 16.88
CA GLY A 63 10.29 1.86 15.51
C GLY A 63 8.84 1.55 15.21
N LEU A 64 8.64 0.86 14.10
CA LEU A 64 7.36 0.40 13.62
C LEU A 64 7.23 -1.11 13.83
N LEU A 65 6.04 -1.52 14.21
CA LEU A 65 5.61 -2.92 14.26
C LEU A 65 4.36 -3.09 13.38
N LEU A 66 4.11 -4.29 12.89
CA LEU A 66 2.82 -4.61 12.31
C LEU A 66 1.77 -4.64 13.42
N ALA A 67 0.59 -4.05 13.18
CA ALA A 67 -0.54 -4.28 14.05
C ALA A 67 -0.98 -5.75 13.96
N GLU A 68 -1.51 -6.30 15.04
CA GLU A 68 -1.81 -7.73 15.19
C GLU A 68 -2.69 -8.29 14.06
N HIS A 69 -3.67 -7.51 13.60
CA HIS A 69 -4.60 -7.91 12.54
C HIS A 69 -4.06 -7.75 11.12
N THR A 70 -2.98 -6.98 10.93
CA THR A 70 -2.45 -6.64 9.59
C THR A 70 -2.04 -7.85 8.76
N PRO A 71 -1.42 -8.90 9.30
CA PRO A 71 -1.08 -10.08 8.53
C PRO A 71 -2.26 -10.73 7.79
N ASP A 72 -3.44 -10.70 8.39
CA ASP A 72 -4.65 -11.35 7.85
C ASP A 72 -5.57 -10.38 7.10
N ALA A 73 -5.21 -9.10 7.05
CA ALA A 73 -5.91 -8.09 6.27
C ALA A 73 -5.83 -8.39 4.77
N LYS A 74 -6.92 -8.09 4.05
CA LYS A 74 -6.95 -8.23 2.60
C LYS A 74 -6.12 -7.14 1.93
N VAL A 75 -5.38 -7.51 0.90
CA VAL A 75 -4.57 -6.55 0.12
C VAL A 75 -5.46 -5.43 -0.45
N GLY A 76 -6.66 -5.79 -0.92
CA GLY A 76 -7.62 -4.83 -1.45
C GLY A 76 -8.09 -3.78 -0.43
N GLU A 77 -8.17 -4.12 0.87
CA GLU A 77 -8.52 -3.15 1.93
C GLU A 77 -7.46 -2.04 2.03
N ILE A 78 -6.19 -2.43 2.03
CA ILE A 78 -5.07 -1.50 2.10
C ILE A 78 -5.06 -0.59 0.88
N VAL A 79 -5.22 -1.19 -0.30
CA VAL A 79 -5.21 -0.47 -1.57
C VAL A 79 -6.38 0.52 -1.65
N ARG A 80 -7.59 0.17 -1.17
CA ARG A 80 -8.73 1.11 -1.10
C ARG A 80 -8.48 2.30 -0.19
N GLN A 81 -7.67 2.15 0.85
CA GLN A 81 -7.36 3.24 1.77
C GLN A 81 -6.20 4.13 1.32
N THR A 82 -5.36 3.64 0.42
CA THR A 82 -4.17 4.35 -0.04
C THR A 82 -4.31 4.96 -1.42
N GLU A 83 -5.33 4.58 -2.19
CA GLU A 83 -5.56 5.01 -3.56
C GLU A 83 -6.91 5.71 -3.75
N SER A 84 -7.01 6.58 -4.75
CA SER A 84 -8.28 7.11 -5.23
C SER A 84 -8.80 6.23 -6.37
N TRP A 85 -10.06 5.82 -6.29
CA TRP A 85 -10.68 4.84 -7.22
C TRP A 85 -11.68 5.47 -8.17
N GLU A 86 -11.59 6.75 -8.37
CA GLU A 86 -12.38 7.48 -9.36
C GLU A 86 -11.73 7.35 -10.74
N LEU A 87 -11.96 6.21 -11.39
CA LEU A 87 -11.39 5.93 -12.72
C LEU A 87 -11.85 6.93 -13.78
N VAL A 88 -13.08 7.43 -13.64
CA VAL A 88 -13.73 8.39 -14.53
C VAL A 88 -14.64 9.31 -13.73
N GLU A 89 -14.86 10.54 -14.21
CA GLU A 89 -15.65 11.54 -13.48
C GLU A 89 -17.08 11.09 -13.14
N CYS A 90 -17.69 10.28 -14.00
CA CYS A 90 -19.05 9.78 -13.80
C CYS A 90 -19.20 8.76 -12.65
N PHE A 91 -18.10 8.35 -12.01
CA PHE A 91 -18.15 7.58 -10.76
C PHE A 91 -18.40 8.46 -9.54
N THR A 92 -18.22 9.77 -9.66
CA THR A 92 -18.48 10.75 -8.61
C THR A 92 -19.68 11.61 -8.99
N PRO A 93 -20.90 11.23 -8.59
CA PRO A 93 -22.13 11.93 -9.02
C PRO A 93 -22.12 13.44 -8.76
N LYS A 94 -21.45 13.87 -7.67
CA LYS A 94 -21.41 15.29 -7.24
C LYS A 94 -20.63 16.21 -8.20
N THR A 95 -19.65 15.65 -8.93
CA THR A 95 -18.74 16.41 -9.80
C THR A 95 -18.86 16.01 -11.26
N ASN A 96 -19.74 15.06 -11.58
CA ASN A 96 -19.93 14.55 -12.92
C ASN A 96 -20.57 15.61 -13.83
N THR A 97 -19.89 15.96 -14.91
CA THR A 97 -20.36 16.89 -15.94
C THR A 97 -20.66 16.18 -17.28
N CYS A 98 -20.44 14.87 -17.36
CA CYS A 98 -20.60 14.10 -18.60
C CYS A 98 -22.07 14.04 -19.04
N PRO A 99 -22.42 14.58 -20.22
CA PRO A 99 -23.82 14.67 -20.68
C PRO A 99 -24.43 13.32 -21.02
N ILE A 100 -23.63 12.29 -21.29
CA ILE A 100 -24.09 10.95 -21.64
C ILE A 100 -24.09 9.96 -20.46
N ALA A 101 -23.74 10.42 -19.25
CA ALA A 101 -23.56 9.53 -18.10
C ALA A 101 -24.77 8.63 -17.79
N GLY A 102 -25.99 9.10 -18.08
CA GLY A 102 -27.24 8.37 -17.86
C GLY A 102 -27.50 7.21 -18.82
N ALA A 103 -26.90 7.24 -20.02
CA ALA A 103 -27.09 6.22 -21.07
C ALA A 103 -25.76 5.58 -21.51
N CYS A 104 -24.67 5.83 -20.79
CA CYS A 104 -23.33 5.42 -21.17
C CYS A 104 -23.09 3.93 -20.86
N HIS A 105 -22.89 3.12 -21.89
CA HIS A 105 -22.53 1.70 -21.75
C HIS A 105 -21.09 1.48 -21.24
N LEU A 106 -20.18 2.44 -21.39
CA LEU A 106 -18.81 2.34 -20.89
C LEU A 106 -18.75 2.38 -19.35
N LYS A 107 -19.65 3.16 -18.72
CA LYS A 107 -19.69 3.30 -17.26
C LYS A 107 -19.82 1.96 -16.51
N PRO A 108 -20.80 1.09 -16.82
CA PRO A 108 -20.88 -0.22 -16.18
C PRO A 108 -19.69 -1.12 -16.49
N MET A 109 -19.11 -1.06 -17.71
CA MET A 109 -17.92 -1.84 -18.05
C MET A 109 -16.71 -1.46 -17.13
N LEU A 110 -16.46 -0.17 -16.94
CA LEU A 110 -15.39 0.31 -16.06
C LEU A 110 -15.68 -0.02 -14.58
N PHE A 111 -16.94 0.00 -14.17
CA PHE A 111 -17.34 -0.42 -12.84
C PHE A 111 -17.04 -1.91 -12.60
N HIS A 112 -17.35 -2.77 -13.55
CA HIS A 112 -17.04 -4.20 -13.49
C HIS A 112 -15.52 -4.46 -13.51
N ALA A 113 -14.76 -3.74 -14.34
CA ALA A 113 -13.30 -3.84 -14.38
C ALA A 113 -12.68 -3.46 -13.02
N ARG A 114 -13.14 -2.37 -12.41
CA ARG A 114 -12.70 -1.97 -11.06
C ARG A 114 -13.04 -3.03 -10.02
N ARG A 115 -14.24 -3.60 -10.08
CA ARG A 115 -14.65 -4.67 -9.17
C ARG A 115 -13.75 -5.89 -9.32
N ALA A 116 -13.54 -6.38 -10.55
CA ALA A 116 -12.65 -7.51 -10.82
C ALA A 116 -11.22 -7.29 -10.31
N PHE A 117 -10.70 -6.05 -10.44
CA PHE A 117 -9.41 -5.69 -9.87
C PHE A 117 -9.37 -5.92 -8.35
N PHE A 118 -10.39 -5.47 -7.63
CA PHE A 118 -10.44 -5.68 -6.20
C PHE A 118 -10.73 -7.13 -5.79
N ASP A 119 -11.57 -7.85 -6.54
CA ASP A 119 -11.86 -9.26 -6.28
C ASP A 119 -10.56 -10.09 -6.28
N VAL A 120 -9.62 -9.78 -7.19
CA VAL A 120 -8.28 -10.41 -7.21
C VAL A 120 -7.48 -10.04 -5.96
N LEU A 121 -7.43 -8.76 -5.57
CA LEU A 121 -6.66 -8.33 -4.41
C LEU A 121 -7.27 -8.83 -3.10
N ASP A 122 -8.58 -8.94 -3.01
CA ASP A 122 -9.30 -9.42 -1.84
C ASP A 122 -9.17 -10.94 -1.66
N ALA A 123 -8.76 -11.67 -2.70
CA ALA A 123 -8.41 -13.09 -2.59
C ALA A 123 -7.12 -13.33 -1.81
N HIS A 124 -6.28 -12.30 -1.60
CA HIS A 124 -4.98 -12.40 -0.96
C HIS A 124 -4.89 -11.56 0.32
N THR A 125 -4.13 -12.07 1.29
CA THR A 125 -3.79 -11.36 2.52
C THR A 125 -2.38 -10.74 2.43
N VAL A 126 -2.07 -9.83 3.36
CA VAL A 126 -0.70 -9.29 3.50
C VAL A 126 0.30 -10.42 3.77
N ARG A 127 -0.09 -11.42 4.56
CA ARG A 127 0.70 -12.63 4.82
C ARG A 127 1.05 -13.38 3.53
N ASP A 128 0.12 -13.48 2.59
CA ASP A 128 0.35 -14.19 1.33
C ASP A 128 1.38 -13.48 0.45
N LEU A 129 1.42 -12.15 0.49
CA LEU A 129 2.43 -11.38 -0.24
C LEU A 129 3.86 -11.71 0.23
N ALA A 130 4.03 -11.92 1.52
CA ALA A 130 5.34 -12.21 2.10
C ALA A 130 5.80 -13.65 1.85
N LYS A 131 4.89 -14.62 1.78
CA LYS A 131 5.22 -16.04 1.53
C LYS A 131 5.98 -16.24 0.20
N SER A 132 5.63 -15.46 -0.81
CA SER A 132 6.20 -15.58 -2.16
C SER A 132 7.34 -14.60 -2.43
N THR A 133 7.62 -13.68 -1.49
CA THR A 133 8.61 -12.62 -1.67
C THR A 133 9.80 -12.84 -0.73
N PRO A 134 10.94 -13.32 -1.22
CA PRO A 134 12.13 -13.47 -0.37
C PRO A 134 12.66 -12.09 0.04
N ILE A 135 12.51 -11.74 1.31
CA ILE A 135 13.07 -10.52 1.87
C ILE A 135 14.47 -10.83 2.42
N PRO A 136 15.56 -10.28 1.85
CA PRO A 136 16.91 -10.49 2.36
C PRO A 136 17.04 -10.04 3.82
N ALA A 137 17.78 -10.79 4.62
CA ALA A 137 17.97 -10.49 6.05
C ALA A 137 18.69 -9.16 6.30
N LYS A 138 19.50 -8.69 5.33
CA LYS A 138 20.18 -7.38 5.39
C LYS A 138 19.92 -6.59 4.11
N PRO A 139 19.69 -5.28 4.18
CA PRO A 139 19.62 -4.44 3.01
C PRO A 139 20.95 -4.52 2.26
N LYS A 140 20.91 -4.75 0.95
CA LYS A 140 22.08 -4.50 0.12
C LYS A 140 22.34 -3.00 0.20
N ARG A 141 23.55 -2.60 0.63
CA ARG A 141 23.98 -1.20 0.54
C ARG A 141 23.69 -0.72 -0.89
N PRO A 142 23.07 0.46 -1.07
CA PRO A 142 22.92 1.03 -2.39
C PRO A 142 24.31 1.07 -3.02
N ARG A 143 24.44 0.59 -4.25
CA ARG A 143 25.66 0.81 -5.03
C ARG A 143 25.81 2.33 -5.11
N SER A 144 26.85 2.88 -4.48
CA SER A 144 27.26 4.25 -4.71
C SER A 144 27.46 4.37 -6.22
N GLY A 145 26.55 5.07 -6.88
CA GLY A 145 26.66 5.33 -8.30
C GLY A 145 27.95 6.09 -8.57
N ALA A 146 28.66 5.61 -9.56
CA ALA A 146 29.73 6.37 -10.19
C ALA A 146 29.15 7.60 -10.89
#